data_aeb8dac7d296e1fec5d6ecde5a2ec0c2
#
_entry.id   aeb8dac7d296e1fec5d6ecde5a2ec0c2
#
_cell.length_a   1.000
_cell.length_b   1.000
_cell.length_c   1.000
_cell.angle_alpha   90.00
_cell.angle_beta   90.00
_cell.angle_gamma   90.00
#
_symmetry.space_group_name_H-M   'P 1'
#
loop_
_entity.id
_entity.type
_entity.pdbx_description
1 polymer ?
#
loop_
_entity_poly.entity_id
_entity_poly.type
_entity_poly.pdbx_seq_one_letter_code
_entity_poly.pdbx_strand_id
1 'polypeptide(L)'
;MEPSDVLPGHRDGVPGGGGHTSGGASGRADRLRARARRWPWPPLAVAAVFTLVQLVLSVPGVGLGWDETVYVSQVSTEAPAAFFSAPRARGITYLVAPFTAVTPSVAALRVCLAVLSGCALFVALRAWRGLLPTVVAATGGALFAGLWVTVFYGPQVMPNLWVAFGALAAVGCFLRAARDSRNGGALTGLGAAVAFTALMRPTDAVWLVLPLAAAALVLRVRHRISLIAAPAAGAALGWAGWIAEAYVRYGGLGARLRRASEIQGHLGLHFAVDDHVRALGGRTLCRPCDVAWQHPAASLWFLALPVIVAAGVLAARRTAYRTEIAVATAAGVSMAVPYLFTVDYAAPRFLLPAYALLALPAAVALVAACRARPRGRAVLVCVLAAAVAGHLWIQYRLLDGVTNRVRSDTVAFGRVAAELRSQGVRPPCVVAGEEAVRVAFRTGCASRQPSGHDESITPAALARAAMERPVVVLVSGGKPPPAFARGWREHRLPDLRSRTGHRAYLSPAADPGRPSR
;
A
#
# COMPACT_ATOMS: atom_id res chain seq x y z
N MET A 1 -55.91 -44.14 -64.00
CA MET A 1 -55.52 -45.49 -64.39
C MET A 1 -54.68 -46.06 -63.29
N GLU A 2 -55.29 -46.77 -62.39
CA GLU A 2 -54.69 -47.80 -61.53
C GLU A 2 -54.12 -48.94 -62.40
N PRO A 3 -53.47 -50.00 -61.88
CA PRO A 3 -53.20 -50.44 -60.49
C PRO A 3 -51.75 -50.99 -60.32
N SER A 4 -51.25 -51.41 -59.23
CA SER A 4 -51.42 -52.59 -58.35
C SER A 4 -50.16 -52.81 -57.52
N ASP A 5 -50.31 -52.99 -56.27
CA ASP A 5 -49.95 -54.09 -55.37
C ASP A 5 -48.62 -54.86 -55.58
N VAL A 6 -47.87 -55.01 -54.51
CA VAL A 6 -47.64 -56.26 -53.74
C VAL A 6 -46.68 -56.05 -52.56
N LEU A 7 -47.14 -56.26 -51.30
CA LEU A 7 -46.44 -56.74 -50.11
C LEU A 7 -46.24 -58.27 -50.18
N PRO A 8 -45.57 -59.00 -49.26
CA PRO A 8 -44.80 -58.66 -48.02
C PRO A 8 -43.50 -59.49 -47.85
N GLY A 9 -42.74 -59.25 -46.77
CA GLY A 9 -41.66 -60.13 -46.35
C GLY A 9 -41.13 -59.87 -44.93
N HIS A 10 -41.76 -60.51 -44.00
CA HIS A 10 -41.36 -60.64 -42.63
C HIS A 10 -40.04 -61.43 -42.48
N ARG A 11 -39.09 -60.97 -41.66
CA ARG A 11 -38.16 -61.84 -40.90
C ARG A 11 -37.65 -61.17 -39.62
N ASP A 12 -37.92 -61.85 -38.52
CA ASP A 12 -37.47 -61.65 -37.17
C ASP A 12 -35.94 -61.79 -37.02
N GLY A 13 -35.33 -61.01 -36.13
CA GLY A 13 -33.94 -61.11 -35.76
C GLY A 13 -33.67 -60.50 -34.38
N VAL A 14 -33.59 -61.30 -33.39
CA VAL A 14 -33.20 -61.33 -31.98
C VAL A 14 -32.25 -60.25 -31.48
N PRO A 15 -32.37 -59.73 -30.23
CA PRO A 15 -31.58 -58.65 -29.62
C PRO A 15 -30.27 -59.19 -29.03
N GLY A 16 -29.15 -58.55 -29.36
CA GLY A 16 -27.82 -58.78 -28.79
C GLY A 16 -27.37 -57.64 -27.90
N GLY A 17 -27.15 -57.98 -26.63
CA GLY A 17 -26.92 -57.10 -25.51
C GLY A 17 -25.55 -56.46 -25.45
N GLY A 18 -25.42 -55.55 -24.49
CA GLY A 18 -24.15 -55.25 -23.83
C GLY A 18 -23.43 -53.98 -24.32
N GLY A 19 -24.01 -52.80 -24.16
CA GLY A 19 -23.27 -51.55 -24.18
C GLY A 19 -22.94 -51.11 -22.78
N HIS A 20 -21.76 -51.45 -22.30
CA HIS A 20 -21.25 -51.03 -21.01
C HIS A 20 -21.23 -49.50 -20.86
N THR A 21 -21.97 -48.94 -19.91
CA THR A 21 -21.96 -47.58 -19.46
C THR A 21 -20.64 -47.24 -18.73
N SER A 22 -19.54 -47.02 -19.46
CA SER A 22 -18.27 -46.51 -18.92
C SER A 22 -18.18 -44.96 -18.93
N GLY A 23 -19.24 -44.27 -19.31
CA GLY A 23 -19.28 -42.80 -19.41
C GLY A 23 -19.46 -42.03 -18.09
N GLY A 24 -19.82 -42.72 -16.99
CA GLY A 24 -20.15 -42.05 -15.72
C GLY A 24 -18.97 -41.63 -14.88
N ALA A 25 -17.88 -42.36 -14.91
CA ALA A 25 -16.72 -42.10 -14.04
C ALA A 25 -15.79 -40.99 -14.60
N SER A 26 -15.58 -40.94 -15.91
CA SER A 26 -14.76 -39.88 -16.55
C SER A 26 -15.44 -38.51 -16.41
N GLY A 27 -16.73 -38.41 -16.65
CA GLY A 27 -17.48 -37.16 -16.52
C GLY A 27 -17.63 -36.67 -15.07
N ARG A 28 -17.51 -37.55 -14.08
CA ARG A 28 -17.49 -37.16 -12.67
C ARG A 28 -16.09 -36.69 -12.27
N ALA A 29 -15.04 -37.33 -12.74
CA ALA A 29 -13.64 -36.92 -12.55
C ALA A 29 -13.36 -35.59 -13.23
N ASP A 30 -13.87 -35.36 -14.44
CA ASP A 30 -13.74 -34.10 -15.16
C ASP A 30 -14.55 -32.96 -14.52
N ARG A 31 -15.74 -33.24 -13.99
CA ARG A 31 -16.51 -32.27 -13.20
C ARG A 31 -15.85 -31.97 -11.85
N LEU A 32 -15.25 -32.92 -11.18
CA LEU A 32 -14.48 -32.70 -9.95
C LEU A 32 -13.17 -31.94 -10.25
N ARG A 33 -12.47 -32.23 -11.33
CA ARG A 33 -11.30 -31.46 -11.80
C ARG A 33 -11.68 -30.05 -12.25
N ALA A 34 -12.83 -29.86 -12.91
CA ALA A 34 -13.37 -28.56 -13.28
C ALA A 34 -13.83 -27.76 -12.04
N ARG A 35 -14.38 -28.44 -11.02
CA ARG A 35 -14.75 -27.84 -9.74
C ARG A 35 -13.52 -27.51 -8.89
N ALA A 36 -12.49 -28.36 -8.88
CA ALA A 36 -11.19 -28.10 -8.25
C ALA A 36 -10.46 -26.93 -8.95
N ARG A 37 -10.57 -26.81 -10.29
CA ARG A 37 -10.11 -25.63 -11.04
C ARG A 37 -10.86 -24.34 -10.68
N ARG A 38 -12.06 -24.43 -10.08
CA ARG A 38 -12.89 -23.26 -9.69
C ARG A 38 -12.59 -22.74 -8.29
N TRP A 39 -11.82 -23.44 -7.46
CA TRP A 39 -11.59 -23.09 -6.07
C TRP A 39 -10.44 -22.09 -5.89
N PRO A 40 -10.61 -21.03 -5.07
CA PRO A 40 -9.65 -19.93 -4.95
C PRO A 40 -8.49 -20.23 -3.98
N TRP A 41 -8.20 -21.51 -3.67
CA TRP A 41 -7.22 -21.89 -2.64
C TRP A 41 -5.85 -21.22 -2.76
N PRO A 42 -5.16 -21.18 -3.94
CA PRO A 42 -3.82 -20.62 -3.98
C PRO A 42 -3.78 -19.12 -3.67
N PRO A 43 -4.65 -18.25 -4.22
CA PRO A 43 -4.71 -16.86 -3.81
C PRO A 43 -5.12 -16.67 -2.33
N LEU A 44 -6.03 -17.52 -1.82
CA LEU A 44 -6.43 -17.49 -0.42
C LEU A 44 -5.26 -17.87 0.50
N ALA A 45 -4.51 -18.92 0.15
CA ALA A 45 -3.33 -19.32 0.90
C ALA A 45 -2.27 -18.21 0.94
N VAL A 46 -2.03 -17.53 -0.18
CA VAL A 46 -1.12 -16.37 -0.22
C VAL A 46 -1.59 -15.27 0.73
N ALA A 47 -2.86 -14.92 0.70
CA ALA A 47 -3.43 -13.90 1.58
C ALA A 47 -3.38 -14.31 3.06
N ALA A 48 -3.67 -15.57 3.38
CA ALA A 48 -3.62 -16.10 4.74
C ALA A 48 -2.19 -16.10 5.29
N VAL A 49 -1.21 -16.57 4.49
CA VAL A 49 0.21 -16.52 4.87
C VAL A 49 0.68 -15.08 5.04
N PHE A 50 0.29 -14.18 4.14
CA PHE A 50 0.61 -12.75 4.24
C PHE A 50 0.07 -12.14 5.54
N THR A 51 -1.18 -12.46 5.92
CA THR A 51 -1.77 -12.01 7.19
C THR A 51 -1.01 -12.59 8.38
N LEU A 52 -0.73 -13.89 8.38
CA LEU A 52 -0.02 -14.57 9.48
C LEU A 52 1.38 -13.98 9.70
N VAL A 53 2.14 -13.78 8.61
CA VAL A 53 3.49 -13.18 8.67
C VAL A 53 3.44 -11.76 9.27
N GLN A 54 2.44 -10.96 8.92
CA GLN A 54 2.24 -9.64 9.52
C GLN A 54 1.94 -9.73 11.02
N LEU A 55 1.01 -10.59 11.41
CA LEU A 55 0.61 -10.77 12.82
C LEU A 55 1.79 -11.22 13.70
N VAL A 56 2.67 -12.06 13.16
CA VAL A 56 3.82 -12.57 13.90
C VAL A 56 5.01 -11.61 13.89
N LEU A 57 5.34 -11.02 12.73
CA LEU A 57 6.60 -10.28 12.57
C LEU A 57 6.42 -8.75 12.67
N SER A 58 5.32 -8.19 12.18
CA SER A 58 5.16 -6.73 12.02
C SER A 58 4.24 -6.08 13.04
N VAL A 59 3.31 -6.82 13.64
CA VAL A 59 2.35 -6.25 14.61
C VAL A 59 2.94 -6.08 16.01
N PRO A 60 3.66 -7.06 16.60
CA PRO A 60 4.03 -6.99 18.01
C PRO A 60 4.94 -5.79 18.33
N GLY A 61 4.52 -4.95 19.28
CA GLY A 61 5.32 -3.83 19.82
C GLY A 61 5.55 -2.65 18.87
N VAL A 62 4.93 -2.64 17.68
CA VAL A 62 5.08 -1.57 16.70
C VAL A 62 4.06 -0.46 16.97
N GLY A 63 4.53 0.71 17.40
CA GLY A 63 3.72 1.91 17.61
C GLY A 63 3.45 2.70 16.33
N LEU A 64 2.78 3.86 16.46
CA LEU A 64 2.50 4.75 15.32
C LEU A 64 3.76 5.49 14.89
N GLY A 65 4.04 5.48 13.59
CA GLY A 65 5.02 6.35 12.95
C GLY A 65 4.51 7.80 12.85
N TRP A 66 5.38 8.70 12.37
CA TRP A 66 5.04 10.13 12.29
C TRP A 66 3.82 10.37 11.39
N ASP A 67 3.85 9.87 10.14
CA ASP A 67 2.73 10.00 9.19
C ASP A 67 1.45 9.34 9.72
N GLU A 68 1.57 8.16 10.33
CA GLU A 68 0.44 7.44 10.89
C GLU A 68 -0.23 8.20 12.02
N THR A 69 0.58 8.83 12.88
CA THR A 69 0.07 9.68 13.97
C THR A 69 -0.75 10.84 13.43
N VAL A 70 -0.32 11.45 12.31
CA VAL A 70 -1.12 12.50 11.64
C VAL A 70 -2.47 11.95 11.20
N TYR A 71 -2.51 10.78 10.55
CA TYR A 71 -3.77 10.19 10.07
C TYR A 71 -4.69 9.75 11.22
N VAL A 72 -4.15 9.08 12.22
CA VAL A 72 -4.92 8.59 13.37
C VAL A 72 -5.47 9.74 14.21
N SER A 73 -4.68 10.79 14.44
CA SER A 73 -5.14 11.96 15.22
C SER A 73 -6.33 12.69 14.63
N GLN A 74 -6.65 12.49 13.34
CA GLN A 74 -7.83 13.10 12.71
C GLN A 74 -9.16 12.47 13.17
N VAL A 75 -9.11 11.25 13.72
CA VAL A 75 -10.29 10.44 14.07
C VAL A 75 -10.20 9.82 15.48
N SER A 76 -9.11 10.05 16.18
CA SER A 76 -8.90 9.60 17.57
C SER A 76 -9.34 10.68 18.56
N THR A 77 -9.85 10.27 19.71
CA THR A 77 -10.18 11.14 20.85
C THR A 77 -9.00 11.33 21.82
N GLU A 78 -7.89 10.60 21.62
CA GLU A 78 -6.74 10.58 22.53
C GLU A 78 -5.93 11.88 22.53
N ALA A 79 -5.94 12.63 21.43
CA ALA A 79 -5.24 13.91 21.30
C ALA A 79 -5.90 14.78 20.23
N PRO A 80 -5.75 16.11 20.30
CA PRO A 80 -6.20 17.01 19.25
C PRO A 80 -5.54 16.68 17.90
N ALA A 81 -6.29 16.84 16.80
CA ALA A 81 -5.83 16.56 15.46
C ALA A 81 -4.54 17.34 15.12
N ALA A 82 -3.52 16.62 14.65
CA ALA A 82 -2.30 17.18 14.12
C ALA A 82 -2.56 17.87 12.77
N PHE A 83 -1.64 18.73 12.34
CA PHE A 83 -1.72 19.40 11.06
C PHE A 83 -1.80 18.40 9.90
N PHE A 84 -2.82 18.58 9.04
CA PHE A 84 -3.06 17.72 7.90
C PHE A 84 -2.61 18.41 6.62
N SER A 85 -1.42 18.05 6.14
CA SER A 85 -0.74 18.75 5.05
C SER A 85 -1.38 18.55 3.67
N ALA A 86 -1.14 19.48 2.76
CA ALA A 86 -1.78 19.57 1.43
C ALA A 86 -1.69 18.29 0.57
N PRO A 87 -0.56 17.53 0.52
CA PRO A 87 -0.48 16.32 -0.32
C PRO A 87 -1.28 15.14 0.23
N ARG A 88 -1.73 15.18 1.49
CA ARG A 88 -2.45 14.08 2.13
C ARG A 88 -3.90 14.00 1.66
N ALA A 89 -4.43 12.77 1.62
CA ALA A 89 -5.84 12.50 1.40
C ALA A 89 -6.41 11.69 2.58
N ARG A 90 -7.73 11.77 2.80
CA ARG A 90 -8.38 11.23 4.00
C ARG A 90 -8.77 9.75 3.89
N GLY A 91 -8.48 9.07 2.77
CA GLY A 91 -8.91 7.70 2.54
C GLY A 91 -8.50 6.74 3.65
N ILE A 92 -7.21 6.75 4.02
CA ILE A 92 -6.72 5.89 5.10
C ILE A 92 -7.30 6.29 6.47
N THR A 93 -7.55 7.59 6.69
CA THR A 93 -8.20 8.09 7.90
C THR A 93 -9.62 7.53 8.03
N TYR A 94 -10.41 7.53 6.95
CA TYR A 94 -11.75 6.97 6.93
C TYR A 94 -11.74 5.44 7.13
N LEU A 95 -10.74 4.75 6.58
CA LEU A 95 -10.59 3.31 6.75
C LEU A 95 -10.38 2.94 8.22
N VAL A 96 -9.61 3.74 8.98
CA VAL A 96 -9.29 3.42 10.38
C VAL A 96 -10.28 4.00 11.38
N ALA A 97 -11.11 4.97 10.99
CA ALA A 97 -12.08 5.63 11.86
C ALA A 97 -12.98 4.67 12.67
N PRO A 98 -13.57 3.61 12.09
CA PRO A 98 -14.39 2.67 12.86
C PRO A 98 -13.62 1.96 13.97
N PHE A 99 -12.34 1.66 13.75
CA PHE A 99 -11.51 0.97 14.74
C PHE A 99 -11.08 1.89 15.88
N THR A 100 -10.69 3.12 15.55
CA THR A 100 -10.30 4.13 16.55
C THR A 100 -11.49 4.60 17.39
N ALA A 101 -12.71 4.52 16.87
CA ALA A 101 -13.94 4.80 17.62
C ALA A 101 -14.26 3.72 18.67
N VAL A 102 -13.82 2.47 18.44
CA VAL A 102 -14.08 1.34 19.36
C VAL A 102 -12.98 1.21 20.42
N THR A 103 -11.71 1.46 20.06
CA THR A 103 -10.58 1.28 20.96
C THR A 103 -9.42 2.20 20.64
N PRO A 104 -8.76 2.79 21.66
CA PRO A 104 -7.53 3.55 21.50
C PRO A 104 -6.29 2.66 21.28
N SER A 105 -6.46 1.34 21.36
CA SER A 105 -5.34 0.39 21.29
C SER A 105 -4.69 0.35 19.90
N VAL A 106 -3.44 0.81 19.81
CA VAL A 106 -2.62 0.71 18.61
C VAL A 106 -2.40 -0.75 18.21
N ALA A 107 -2.25 -1.66 19.17
CA ALA A 107 -2.08 -3.08 18.88
C ALA A 107 -3.34 -3.68 18.22
N ALA A 108 -4.53 -3.36 18.72
CA ALA A 108 -5.79 -3.78 18.11
C ALA A 108 -5.93 -3.23 16.68
N LEU A 109 -5.63 -1.94 16.47
CA LEU A 109 -5.62 -1.32 15.15
C LEU A 109 -4.67 -2.04 14.18
N ARG A 110 -3.47 -2.41 14.64
CA ARG A 110 -2.49 -3.18 13.84
C ARG A 110 -3.03 -4.54 13.42
N VAL A 111 -3.65 -5.29 14.35
CA VAL A 111 -4.27 -6.59 14.05
C VAL A 111 -5.37 -6.44 13.02
N CYS A 112 -6.28 -5.48 13.21
CA CYS A 112 -7.37 -5.22 12.25
C CYS A 112 -6.83 -4.90 10.85
N LEU A 113 -5.83 -4.01 10.74
CA LEU A 113 -5.23 -3.65 9.46
C LEU A 113 -4.48 -4.82 8.80
N ALA A 114 -3.79 -5.67 9.57
CA ALA A 114 -3.15 -6.87 9.06
C ALA A 114 -4.16 -7.83 8.43
N VAL A 115 -5.29 -8.08 9.10
CA VAL A 115 -6.38 -8.92 8.58
C VAL A 115 -7.03 -8.28 7.36
N LEU A 116 -7.38 -7.00 7.44
CA LEU A 116 -7.98 -6.27 6.32
C LEU A 116 -7.07 -6.23 5.09
N SER A 117 -5.77 -6.02 5.27
CA SER A 117 -4.82 -6.00 4.15
C SER A 117 -4.70 -7.37 3.48
N GLY A 118 -4.77 -8.46 4.25
CA GLY A 118 -4.84 -9.82 3.70
C GLY A 118 -6.15 -10.05 2.91
N CYS A 119 -7.28 -9.64 3.46
CA CYS A 119 -8.56 -9.68 2.74
C CYS A 119 -8.52 -8.86 1.44
N ALA A 120 -7.96 -7.65 1.49
CA ALA A 120 -7.81 -6.79 0.33
C ALA A 120 -6.91 -7.40 -0.75
N LEU A 121 -5.79 -8.03 -0.37
CA LEU A 121 -4.94 -8.79 -1.28
C LEU A 121 -5.71 -9.94 -1.95
N PHE A 122 -6.47 -10.71 -1.17
CA PHE A 122 -7.30 -11.79 -1.72
C PHE A 122 -8.33 -11.27 -2.73
N VAL A 123 -9.06 -10.21 -2.40
CA VAL A 123 -10.06 -9.59 -3.29
C VAL A 123 -9.39 -9.07 -4.57
N ALA A 124 -8.24 -8.40 -4.45
CA ALA A 124 -7.47 -7.91 -5.59
C ALA A 124 -7.01 -9.04 -6.50
N LEU A 125 -6.46 -10.13 -5.94
CA LEU A 125 -6.06 -11.31 -6.71
C LEU A 125 -7.27 -12.04 -7.33
N ARG A 126 -8.43 -12.03 -6.67
CA ARG A 126 -9.65 -12.61 -7.22
C ARG A 126 -10.13 -11.89 -8.49
N ALA A 127 -9.84 -10.61 -8.65
CA ALA A 127 -10.16 -9.87 -9.88
C ALA A 127 -9.47 -10.47 -11.11
N TRP A 128 -8.37 -11.20 -10.94
CA TRP A 128 -7.60 -11.88 -12.02
C TRP A 128 -8.06 -13.30 -12.33
N ARG A 129 -9.06 -13.81 -11.61
CA ARG A 129 -9.61 -15.14 -11.87
C ARG A 129 -10.21 -15.21 -13.27
N GLY A 130 -9.81 -16.24 -14.05
CA GLY A 130 -10.23 -16.43 -15.45
C GLY A 130 -9.48 -15.54 -16.46
N LEU A 131 -8.69 -14.58 -16.00
CA LEU A 131 -7.77 -13.79 -16.84
C LEU A 131 -6.40 -14.46 -16.94
N LEU A 132 -5.88 -14.93 -15.81
CA LEU A 132 -4.59 -15.61 -15.70
C LEU A 132 -4.78 -17.02 -15.16
N PRO A 133 -3.84 -17.94 -15.45
CA PRO A 133 -3.74 -19.21 -14.74
C PRO A 133 -3.59 -18.95 -13.22
N THR A 134 -4.29 -19.73 -12.41
CA THR A 134 -4.30 -19.55 -10.94
C THR A 134 -2.88 -19.57 -10.34
N VAL A 135 -2.00 -20.43 -10.88
CA VAL A 135 -0.59 -20.49 -10.46
C VAL A 135 0.12 -19.16 -10.72
N VAL A 136 -0.09 -18.52 -11.88
CA VAL A 136 0.54 -17.24 -12.21
C VAL A 136 0.06 -16.14 -11.26
N ALA A 137 -1.27 -16.04 -11.04
CA ALA A 137 -1.85 -15.05 -10.15
C ALA A 137 -1.38 -15.25 -8.68
N ALA A 138 -1.34 -16.50 -8.21
CA ALA A 138 -0.86 -16.83 -6.87
C ALA A 138 0.64 -16.56 -6.71
N THR A 139 1.47 -16.93 -7.71
CA THR A 139 2.90 -16.63 -7.69
C THR A 139 3.16 -15.13 -7.70
N GLY A 140 2.44 -14.34 -8.52
CA GLY A 140 2.54 -12.88 -8.53
C GLY A 140 2.15 -12.29 -7.16
N GLY A 141 1.03 -12.77 -6.60
CA GLY A 141 0.62 -12.39 -5.25
C GLY A 141 1.67 -12.73 -4.19
N ALA A 142 2.30 -13.91 -4.27
CA ALA A 142 3.34 -14.35 -3.33
C ALA A 142 4.64 -13.53 -3.49
N LEU A 143 5.07 -13.23 -4.71
CA LEU A 143 6.22 -12.36 -4.95
C LEU A 143 6.01 -10.96 -4.37
N PHE A 144 4.82 -10.38 -4.56
CA PHE A 144 4.47 -9.09 -4.00
C PHE A 144 4.36 -9.13 -2.46
N ALA A 145 3.63 -10.12 -1.92
CA ALA A 145 3.43 -10.31 -0.48
C ALA A 145 4.73 -10.65 0.27
N GLY A 146 5.71 -11.25 -0.41
CA GLY A 146 7.01 -11.60 0.16
C GLY A 146 7.99 -10.43 0.31
N LEU A 147 7.72 -9.25 -0.22
CA LEU A 147 8.57 -8.08 -0.05
C LEU A 147 8.47 -7.54 1.39
N TRP A 148 9.60 -7.22 2.02
CA TRP A 148 9.61 -6.64 3.36
C TRP A 148 8.73 -5.40 3.47
N VAL A 149 8.76 -4.56 2.43
CA VAL A 149 7.96 -3.34 2.36
C VAL A 149 6.46 -3.63 2.35
N THR A 150 6.01 -4.68 1.66
CA THR A 150 4.60 -5.09 1.63
C THR A 150 4.15 -5.61 2.99
N VAL A 151 4.95 -6.47 3.63
CA VAL A 151 4.66 -7.02 4.95
C VAL A 151 4.68 -5.93 6.03
N PHE A 152 5.67 -5.04 6.00
CA PHE A 152 5.79 -3.95 6.97
C PHE A 152 4.62 -2.97 6.89
N TYR A 153 4.21 -2.57 5.67
CA TYR A 153 3.12 -1.61 5.48
C TYR A 153 1.72 -2.21 5.56
N GLY A 154 1.56 -3.53 5.67
CA GLY A 154 0.27 -4.18 5.84
C GLY A 154 -0.51 -3.68 7.07
N PRO A 155 0.07 -3.73 8.27
CA PRO A 155 -0.57 -3.25 9.49
C PRO A 155 -0.40 -1.75 9.74
N GLN A 156 0.20 -0.98 8.80
CA GLN A 156 0.44 0.46 8.98
C GLN A 156 -0.75 1.31 8.51
N VAL A 157 -0.98 2.44 9.18
CA VAL A 157 -1.98 3.45 8.77
C VAL A 157 -1.38 4.31 7.65
N MET A 158 -1.13 3.66 6.50
CA MET A 158 -0.49 4.30 5.34
C MET A 158 -1.25 3.94 4.05
N PRO A 159 -1.52 4.91 3.16
CA PRO A 159 -2.40 4.69 2.01
C PRO A 159 -1.77 3.86 0.89
N ASN A 160 -0.44 3.79 0.79
CA ASN A 160 0.27 3.26 -0.39
C ASN A 160 -0.04 1.79 -0.70
N LEU A 161 -0.13 0.93 0.32
CA LEU A 161 -0.46 -0.48 0.11
C LEU A 161 -1.93 -0.65 -0.33
N TRP A 162 -2.82 0.19 0.18
CA TRP A 162 -4.23 0.19 -0.22
C TRP A 162 -4.40 0.62 -1.68
N VAL A 163 -3.60 1.60 -2.13
CA VAL A 163 -3.48 1.96 -3.55
C VAL A 163 -3.01 0.77 -4.39
N ALA A 164 -2.04 -0.01 -3.91
CA ALA A 164 -1.57 -1.20 -4.62
C ALA A 164 -2.69 -2.24 -4.81
N PHE A 165 -3.49 -2.49 -3.77
CA PHE A 165 -4.64 -3.39 -3.88
C PHE A 165 -5.73 -2.82 -4.80
N GLY A 166 -6.03 -1.52 -4.70
CA GLY A 166 -6.95 -0.83 -5.59
C GLY A 166 -6.53 -0.91 -7.05
N ALA A 167 -5.25 -0.65 -7.34
CA ALA A 167 -4.69 -0.72 -8.69
C ALA A 167 -4.74 -2.14 -9.26
N LEU A 168 -4.35 -3.14 -8.46
CA LEU A 168 -4.40 -4.54 -8.86
C LEU A 168 -5.84 -4.98 -9.17
N ALA A 169 -6.80 -4.59 -8.33
CA ALA A 169 -8.23 -4.86 -8.55
C ALA A 169 -8.77 -4.13 -9.78
N ALA A 170 -8.44 -2.85 -9.95
CA ALA A 170 -8.91 -2.03 -11.07
C ALA A 170 -8.47 -2.59 -12.42
N VAL A 171 -7.19 -2.96 -12.57
CA VAL A 171 -6.67 -3.56 -13.80
C VAL A 171 -7.35 -4.91 -14.09
N GLY A 172 -7.54 -5.76 -13.08
CA GLY A 172 -8.27 -7.02 -13.23
C GLY A 172 -9.73 -6.81 -13.64
N CYS A 173 -10.43 -5.88 -13.02
CA CYS A 173 -11.81 -5.53 -13.36
C CYS A 173 -11.92 -4.91 -14.76
N PHE A 174 -11.00 -4.02 -15.13
CA PHE A 174 -10.90 -3.46 -16.49
C PHE A 174 -10.82 -4.55 -17.56
N LEU A 175 -9.89 -5.49 -17.39
CA LEU A 175 -9.69 -6.58 -18.34
C LEU A 175 -10.91 -7.52 -18.43
N ARG A 176 -11.59 -7.77 -17.32
CA ARG A 176 -12.84 -8.55 -17.30
C ARG A 176 -13.98 -7.83 -18.03
N ALA A 177 -14.13 -6.53 -17.73
CA ALA A 177 -15.12 -5.70 -18.42
C ALA A 177 -14.79 -5.59 -19.92
N ALA A 178 -13.51 -5.48 -20.32
CA ALA A 178 -13.08 -5.42 -21.70
C ALA A 178 -13.41 -6.73 -22.48
N ARG A 179 -13.33 -7.90 -21.81
CA ARG A 179 -13.65 -9.21 -22.41
C ARG A 179 -15.16 -9.45 -22.55
N ASP A 180 -15.96 -8.94 -21.63
CA ASP A 180 -17.40 -9.18 -21.56
C ASP A 180 -18.15 -7.88 -21.21
N SER A 181 -18.77 -7.29 -22.23
CA SER A 181 -19.55 -6.04 -22.08
C SER A 181 -20.79 -6.16 -21.21
N ARG A 182 -21.27 -7.38 -20.97
CA ARG A 182 -22.44 -7.66 -20.10
C ARG A 182 -22.05 -7.80 -18.64
N ASN A 183 -20.75 -7.83 -18.33
CA ASN A 183 -20.26 -7.97 -16.98
C ASN A 183 -20.31 -6.62 -16.23
N GLY A 184 -21.53 -6.19 -15.87
CA GLY A 184 -21.74 -4.96 -15.09
C GLY A 184 -20.98 -4.94 -13.76
N GLY A 185 -20.84 -6.11 -13.11
CA GLY A 185 -20.07 -6.22 -11.87
C GLY A 185 -18.58 -5.92 -12.04
N ALA A 186 -17.98 -6.25 -13.20
CA ALA A 186 -16.60 -5.88 -13.49
C ALA A 186 -16.46 -4.37 -13.76
N LEU A 187 -17.42 -3.77 -14.45
CA LEU A 187 -17.42 -2.32 -14.72
C LEU A 187 -17.61 -1.51 -13.43
N THR A 188 -18.55 -1.91 -12.57
CA THR A 188 -18.75 -1.30 -11.25
C THR A 188 -17.51 -1.50 -10.37
N GLY A 189 -16.93 -2.71 -10.38
CA GLY A 189 -15.69 -3.00 -9.67
C GLY A 189 -14.51 -2.16 -10.12
N LEU A 190 -14.41 -1.86 -11.42
CA LEU A 190 -13.41 -0.94 -11.97
C LEU A 190 -13.60 0.48 -11.41
N GLY A 191 -14.81 1.03 -11.51
CA GLY A 191 -15.12 2.37 -10.96
C GLY A 191 -14.85 2.46 -9.47
N ALA A 192 -15.30 1.45 -8.69
CA ALA A 192 -15.10 1.40 -7.25
C ALA A 192 -13.61 1.29 -6.85
N ALA A 193 -12.82 0.47 -7.56
CA ALA A 193 -11.39 0.31 -7.29
C ALA A 193 -10.61 1.60 -7.62
N VAL A 194 -10.98 2.31 -8.69
CA VAL A 194 -10.38 3.60 -9.02
C VAL A 194 -10.81 4.68 -8.02
N ALA A 195 -12.10 4.71 -7.60
CA ALA A 195 -12.57 5.63 -6.57
C ALA A 195 -11.82 5.41 -5.24
N PHE A 196 -11.63 4.18 -4.84
CA PHE A 196 -10.85 3.81 -3.67
C PHE A 196 -9.38 4.28 -3.79
N THR A 197 -8.74 4.06 -4.94
CA THR A 197 -7.38 4.52 -5.21
C THR A 197 -7.29 6.05 -5.13
N ALA A 198 -8.22 6.77 -5.75
CA ALA A 198 -8.29 8.22 -5.74
C ALA A 198 -8.54 8.80 -4.33
N LEU A 199 -9.39 8.15 -3.55
CA LEU A 199 -9.65 8.50 -2.15
C LEU A 199 -8.40 8.32 -1.27
N MET A 200 -7.61 7.26 -1.52
CA MET A 200 -6.36 7.00 -0.79
C MET A 200 -5.24 7.95 -1.21
N ARG A 201 -5.03 8.14 -2.52
CA ARG A 201 -3.99 9.00 -3.09
C ARG A 201 -4.44 9.57 -4.44
N PRO A 202 -4.86 10.84 -4.49
CA PRO A 202 -5.41 11.47 -5.69
C PRO A 202 -4.51 11.38 -6.91
N THR A 203 -3.21 11.62 -6.75
CA THR A 203 -2.22 11.58 -7.84
C THR A 203 -2.02 10.19 -8.43
N ASP A 204 -2.03 9.16 -7.59
CA ASP A 204 -1.81 7.78 -8.03
C ASP A 204 -2.96 7.29 -8.93
N ALA A 205 -4.18 7.78 -8.69
CA ALA A 205 -5.32 7.46 -9.54
C ALA A 205 -5.16 7.98 -10.98
N VAL A 206 -4.50 9.13 -11.18
CA VAL A 206 -4.18 9.65 -12.52
C VAL A 206 -3.30 8.66 -13.26
N TRP A 207 -2.19 8.25 -12.62
CA TRP A 207 -1.22 7.32 -13.20
C TRP A 207 -1.77 5.90 -13.42
N LEU A 208 -2.84 5.53 -12.71
CA LEU A 208 -3.60 4.31 -12.95
C LEU A 208 -4.58 4.44 -14.12
N VAL A 209 -5.33 5.54 -14.19
CA VAL A 209 -6.38 5.74 -15.21
C VAL A 209 -5.80 5.96 -16.60
N LEU A 210 -4.68 6.67 -16.72
CA LEU A 210 -4.03 6.96 -18.01
C LEU A 210 -3.75 5.70 -18.86
N PRO A 211 -3.03 4.67 -18.36
CA PRO A 211 -2.77 3.45 -19.14
C PRO A 211 -4.03 2.63 -19.40
N LEU A 212 -5.04 2.68 -18.50
CA LEU A 212 -6.32 2.00 -18.73
C LEU A 212 -7.12 2.67 -19.84
N ALA A 213 -7.16 3.99 -19.89
CA ALA A 213 -7.79 4.74 -20.98
C ALA A 213 -7.08 4.47 -22.32
N ALA A 214 -5.75 4.52 -22.33
CA ALA A 214 -4.96 4.16 -23.51
C ALA A 214 -5.25 2.71 -23.97
N ALA A 215 -5.31 1.75 -23.04
CA ALA A 215 -5.66 0.37 -23.35
C ALA A 215 -7.08 0.24 -23.91
N ALA A 216 -8.07 0.98 -23.41
CA ALA A 216 -9.44 0.99 -23.94
C ALA A 216 -9.50 1.47 -25.39
N LEU A 217 -8.65 2.42 -25.77
CA LEU A 217 -8.54 2.93 -27.14
C LEU A 217 -7.83 1.91 -28.06
N VAL A 218 -6.72 1.32 -27.61
CA VAL A 218 -5.90 0.39 -28.40
C VAL A 218 -6.61 -0.96 -28.61
N LEU A 219 -7.31 -1.48 -27.60
CA LEU A 219 -7.99 -2.77 -27.67
C LEU A 219 -9.22 -2.79 -28.58
N ARG A 220 -9.66 -1.64 -29.12
CA ARG A 220 -10.77 -1.50 -30.07
C ARG A 220 -12.06 -2.23 -29.66
N VAL A 221 -12.36 -2.26 -28.36
CA VAL A 221 -13.58 -2.86 -27.84
C VAL A 221 -14.81 -1.97 -28.14
N ARG A 222 -15.96 -2.59 -28.45
CA ARG A 222 -17.19 -1.86 -28.83
C ARG A 222 -17.68 -0.91 -27.72
N HIS A 223 -17.51 -1.26 -26.46
CA HIS A 223 -17.96 -0.49 -25.27
C HIS A 223 -16.83 0.33 -24.61
N ARG A 224 -15.88 0.80 -25.41
CA ARG A 224 -14.73 1.61 -24.95
C ARG A 224 -15.14 2.85 -24.12
N ILE A 225 -16.29 3.45 -24.43
CA ILE A 225 -16.81 4.61 -23.69
C ILE A 225 -17.06 4.24 -22.22
N SER A 226 -17.73 3.10 -21.97
CA SER A 226 -17.96 2.64 -20.59
C SER A 226 -16.67 2.30 -19.86
N LEU A 227 -15.67 1.73 -20.56
CA LEU A 227 -14.35 1.42 -19.99
C LEU A 227 -13.52 2.67 -19.66
N ILE A 228 -13.81 3.82 -20.27
CA ILE A 228 -13.19 5.12 -19.94
C ILE A 228 -14.04 5.86 -18.91
N ALA A 229 -15.37 5.85 -19.07
CA ALA A 229 -16.29 6.57 -18.20
C ALA A 229 -16.30 6.02 -16.76
N ALA A 230 -16.26 4.70 -16.59
CA ALA A 230 -16.29 4.10 -15.26
C ALA A 230 -15.08 4.47 -14.39
N PRO A 231 -13.81 4.37 -14.85
CA PRO A 231 -12.67 4.85 -14.06
C PRO A 231 -12.66 6.37 -13.91
N ALA A 232 -13.11 7.15 -14.91
CA ALA A 232 -13.23 8.60 -14.80
C ALA A 232 -14.25 9.01 -13.72
N ALA A 233 -15.43 8.41 -13.71
CA ALA A 233 -16.44 8.61 -12.68
C ALA A 233 -15.93 8.16 -11.29
N GLY A 234 -15.24 7.02 -11.23
CA GLY A 234 -14.60 6.55 -10.01
C GLY A 234 -13.56 7.54 -9.48
N ALA A 235 -12.68 8.06 -10.34
CA ALA A 235 -11.70 9.07 -9.97
C ALA A 235 -12.36 10.35 -9.47
N ALA A 236 -13.37 10.85 -10.16
CA ALA A 236 -14.12 12.05 -9.77
C ALA A 236 -14.76 11.87 -8.38
N LEU A 237 -15.39 10.73 -8.13
CA LEU A 237 -15.98 10.41 -6.83
C LEU A 237 -14.92 10.35 -5.71
N GLY A 238 -13.78 9.67 -5.96
CA GLY A 238 -12.72 9.57 -4.98
C GLY A 238 -12.00 10.89 -4.69
N TRP A 239 -11.93 11.79 -5.67
CA TRP A 239 -11.35 13.12 -5.52
C TRP A 239 -12.28 14.15 -4.88
N ALA A 240 -13.60 13.94 -4.90
CA ALA A 240 -14.60 14.93 -4.50
C ALA A 240 -14.30 15.56 -3.14
N GLY A 241 -14.04 14.76 -2.11
CA GLY A 241 -13.71 15.25 -0.76
C GLY A 241 -12.37 16.00 -0.71
N TRP A 242 -11.36 15.56 -1.46
CA TRP A 242 -10.06 16.21 -1.52
C TRP A 242 -10.14 17.56 -2.25
N ILE A 243 -10.92 17.63 -3.32
CA ILE A 243 -11.19 18.88 -4.06
C ILE A 243 -12.00 19.85 -3.20
N ALA A 244 -13.07 19.39 -2.54
CA ALA A 244 -13.86 20.23 -1.64
C ALA A 244 -12.96 20.83 -0.53
N GLU A 245 -12.10 20.02 0.10
CA GLU A 245 -11.16 20.49 1.10
C GLU A 245 -10.15 21.50 0.52
N ALA A 246 -9.78 21.41 -0.77
CA ALA A 246 -8.91 22.39 -1.42
C ALA A 246 -9.51 23.80 -1.44
N TYR A 247 -10.81 23.90 -1.69
CA TYR A 247 -11.49 25.21 -1.66
C TYR A 247 -11.72 25.72 -0.24
N VAL A 248 -12.07 24.85 0.70
CA VAL A 248 -12.36 25.24 2.09
C VAL A 248 -11.11 25.67 2.86
N ARG A 249 -9.95 24.98 2.62
CA ARG A 249 -8.76 25.15 3.47
C ARG A 249 -7.56 25.77 2.78
N TYR A 250 -7.49 25.76 1.45
CA TYR A 250 -6.30 26.16 0.70
C TYR A 250 -6.54 27.32 -0.29
N GLY A 251 -7.78 27.77 -0.43
CA GLY A 251 -8.13 28.81 -1.40
C GLY A 251 -8.23 28.30 -2.84
N GLY A 252 -8.42 26.99 -3.04
CA GLY A 252 -8.67 26.35 -4.32
C GLY A 252 -7.67 25.26 -4.69
N LEU A 253 -8.02 24.54 -5.77
CA LEU A 253 -7.26 23.36 -6.21
C LEU A 253 -5.81 23.72 -6.60
N GLY A 254 -5.61 24.80 -7.36
CA GLY A 254 -4.28 25.24 -7.78
C GLY A 254 -3.37 25.61 -6.61
N ALA A 255 -3.92 26.29 -5.58
CA ALA A 255 -3.19 26.65 -4.37
C ALA A 255 -2.80 25.38 -3.58
N ARG A 256 -3.71 24.43 -3.43
CA ARG A 256 -3.41 23.13 -2.78
C ARG A 256 -2.33 22.34 -3.51
N LEU A 257 -2.37 22.29 -4.84
CA LEU A 257 -1.36 21.59 -5.66
C LEU A 257 0.01 22.26 -5.55
N ARG A 258 0.10 23.59 -5.60
CA ARG A 258 1.37 24.32 -5.36
C ARG A 258 1.93 24.00 -3.96
N ARG A 259 1.09 24.11 -2.93
CA ARG A 259 1.51 23.79 -1.56
C ARG A 259 1.91 22.33 -1.39
N ALA A 260 1.24 21.42 -2.06
CA ALA A 260 1.62 19.99 -2.06
C ALA A 260 2.97 19.77 -2.75
N SER A 261 3.25 20.46 -3.85
CA SER A 261 4.54 20.42 -4.55
C SER A 261 5.68 20.94 -3.65
N GLU A 262 5.49 22.10 -3.01
CA GLU A 262 6.47 22.67 -2.06
C GLU A 262 6.81 21.69 -0.92
N ILE A 263 5.79 21.10 -0.30
CA ILE A 263 5.97 20.12 0.79
C ILE A 263 6.72 18.87 0.32
N GLN A 264 6.56 18.48 -0.94
CA GLN A 264 7.22 17.32 -1.54
C GLN A 264 8.57 17.64 -2.17
N GLY A 265 9.14 18.83 -1.96
CA GLY A 265 10.47 19.20 -2.43
C GLY A 265 10.46 19.85 -3.82
N HIS A 266 9.33 20.48 -4.21
CA HIS A 266 9.12 21.07 -5.54
C HIS A 266 9.15 19.99 -6.65
N LEU A 267 7.97 19.43 -6.95
CA LEU A 267 7.81 18.43 -8.00
C LEU A 267 8.42 18.93 -9.32
N GLY A 268 9.32 18.17 -9.89
CA GLY A 268 10.07 18.49 -11.10
C GLY A 268 10.68 17.24 -11.71
N LEU A 269 11.57 17.38 -12.67
CA LEU A 269 12.29 16.25 -13.22
C LEU A 269 13.46 15.89 -12.30
N HIS A 270 13.34 14.79 -11.57
CA HIS A 270 14.35 14.22 -10.67
C HIS A 270 14.56 12.75 -10.99
N PHE A 271 15.79 12.28 -11.01
CA PHE A 271 16.10 10.87 -11.24
C PHE A 271 16.35 10.15 -9.90
N ALA A 272 15.28 9.66 -9.28
CA ALA A 272 15.30 9.10 -7.93
C ALA A 272 15.50 7.57 -7.88
N VAL A 273 15.97 6.91 -8.96
CA VAL A 273 16.20 5.46 -8.98
C VAL A 273 17.23 5.04 -7.95
N ASP A 274 18.35 5.78 -7.86
CA ASP A 274 19.42 5.53 -6.88
C ASP A 274 18.91 5.70 -5.43
N ASP A 275 18.08 6.71 -5.19
CA ASP A 275 17.45 6.94 -3.88
C ASP A 275 16.55 5.78 -3.47
N HIS A 276 15.81 5.20 -4.40
CA HIS A 276 15.01 3.99 -4.14
C HIS A 276 15.87 2.78 -3.84
N VAL A 277 17.01 2.61 -4.54
CA VAL A 277 17.99 1.55 -4.25
C VAL A 277 18.50 1.67 -2.80
N ARG A 278 18.89 2.88 -2.38
CA ARG A 278 19.34 3.17 -1.01
C ARG A 278 18.25 2.94 0.03
N ALA A 279 17.01 3.36 -0.28
CA ALA A 279 15.88 3.20 0.61
C ALA A 279 15.48 1.73 0.84
N LEU A 280 15.60 0.87 -0.20
CA LEU A 280 15.29 -0.57 -0.10
C LEU A 280 16.18 -1.32 0.88
N GLY A 281 17.34 -0.79 1.25
CA GLY A 281 18.20 -1.31 2.33
C GLY A 281 17.60 -1.22 3.74
N GLY A 282 16.29 -1.02 3.88
CA GLY A 282 15.59 -1.02 5.17
C GLY A 282 15.30 0.39 5.72
N ARG A 283 15.27 1.41 4.89
CA ARG A 283 14.81 2.76 5.27
C ARG A 283 13.34 2.92 4.93
N THR A 284 12.56 3.47 5.83
CA THR A 284 11.15 3.79 5.59
C THR A 284 10.96 5.12 4.85
N LEU A 285 11.96 5.99 4.94
CA LEU A 285 12.07 7.28 4.24
C LEU A 285 13.56 7.60 4.04
N CYS A 286 13.91 8.11 2.87
CA CYS A 286 15.22 8.59 2.50
C CYS A 286 15.09 10.04 1.99
N ARG A 287 15.29 11.02 2.90
CA ARG A 287 15.13 12.46 2.62
C ARG A 287 15.95 13.32 3.59
N PRO A 288 17.01 14.01 3.14
CA PRO A 288 17.71 13.76 1.88
C PRO A 288 18.24 12.33 1.82
N CYS A 289 18.51 11.85 0.60
CA CYS A 289 18.98 10.49 0.37
C CYS A 289 20.51 10.46 0.08
N ASP A 290 21.28 11.10 0.95
CA ASP A 290 22.74 11.26 0.90
C ASP A 290 23.53 10.14 1.61
N VAL A 291 22.90 8.97 1.72
CA VAL A 291 23.45 7.85 2.47
C VAL A 291 24.10 6.80 1.55
N ALA A 292 25.14 6.13 2.05
CA ALA A 292 25.79 5.05 1.31
C ALA A 292 24.85 3.84 1.09
N TRP A 293 25.17 3.04 0.08
CA TRP A 293 24.51 1.74 -0.14
C TRP A 293 24.91 0.76 0.97
N GLN A 294 24.07 0.62 1.98
CA GLN A 294 24.41 -0.20 3.15
C GLN A 294 24.23 -1.71 2.89
N HIS A 295 23.27 -2.09 2.06
CA HIS A 295 22.94 -3.49 1.79
C HIS A 295 22.65 -3.69 0.29
N PRO A 296 23.66 -3.74 -0.59
CA PRO A 296 23.46 -3.87 -2.04
C PRO A 296 22.57 -5.06 -2.43
N ALA A 297 22.72 -6.20 -1.75
CA ALA A 297 21.90 -7.39 -1.99
C ALA A 297 20.40 -7.16 -1.80
N ALA A 298 20.01 -6.19 -0.97
CA ALA A 298 18.62 -5.84 -0.73
C ALA A 298 17.93 -5.26 -1.95
N SER A 299 18.67 -4.65 -2.86
CA SER A 299 18.17 -3.93 -4.04
C SER A 299 18.37 -4.69 -5.35
N LEU A 300 19.06 -5.84 -5.36
CA LEU A 300 19.35 -6.61 -6.57
C LEU A 300 18.06 -7.00 -7.32
N TRP A 301 17.04 -7.40 -6.60
CA TRP A 301 15.76 -7.75 -7.21
C TRP A 301 15.09 -6.55 -7.90
N PHE A 302 15.23 -5.35 -7.34
CA PHE A 302 14.69 -4.12 -7.90
C PHE A 302 15.42 -3.74 -9.20
N LEU A 303 16.75 -3.83 -9.20
CA LEU A 303 17.58 -3.60 -10.39
C LEU A 303 17.33 -4.66 -11.47
N ALA A 304 17.06 -5.92 -11.08
CA ALA A 304 16.73 -6.99 -12.00
C ALA A 304 15.27 -6.94 -12.50
N LEU A 305 14.39 -6.21 -11.83
CA LEU A 305 12.95 -6.20 -12.12
C LEU A 305 12.62 -5.85 -13.58
N PRO A 306 13.23 -4.83 -14.23
CA PRO A 306 12.97 -4.54 -15.64
C PRO A 306 13.26 -5.72 -16.57
N VAL A 307 14.36 -6.44 -16.33
CA VAL A 307 14.76 -7.62 -17.11
C VAL A 307 13.78 -8.78 -16.88
N ILE A 308 13.42 -9.03 -15.61
CA ILE A 308 12.46 -10.09 -15.25
C ILE A 308 11.07 -9.79 -15.86
N VAL A 309 10.62 -8.54 -15.79
CA VAL A 309 9.35 -8.09 -16.39
C VAL A 309 9.39 -8.25 -17.90
N ALA A 310 10.46 -7.83 -18.57
CA ALA A 310 10.63 -8.00 -20.01
C ALA A 310 10.59 -9.49 -20.41
N ALA A 311 11.30 -10.35 -19.68
CA ALA A 311 11.24 -11.80 -19.89
C ALA A 311 9.82 -12.36 -19.72
N GLY A 312 9.07 -11.89 -18.73
CA GLY A 312 7.68 -12.28 -18.51
C GLY A 312 6.74 -11.83 -19.62
N VAL A 313 6.89 -10.60 -20.10
CA VAL A 313 6.13 -10.07 -21.25
C VAL A 313 6.45 -10.85 -22.51
N LEU A 314 7.72 -11.16 -22.77
CA LEU A 314 8.15 -11.98 -23.91
C LEU A 314 7.57 -13.40 -23.83
N ALA A 315 7.63 -14.04 -22.66
CA ALA A 315 7.04 -15.36 -22.43
C ALA A 315 5.51 -15.34 -22.61
N ALA A 316 4.85 -14.25 -22.22
CA ALA A 316 3.41 -14.09 -22.38
C ALA A 316 2.96 -13.91 -23.84
N ARG A 317 3.82 -13.41 -24.74
CA ARG A 317 3.46 -13.13 -26.16
C ARG A 317 2.82 -14.31 -26.87
N ARG A 318 3.21 -15.53 -26.51
CA ARG A 318 2.72 -16.79 -27.11
C ARG A 318 1.58 -17.42 -26.30
N THR A 319 0.99 -16.69 -25.35
CA THR A 319 -0.10 -17.20 -24.50
C THR A 319 -1.41 -16.47 -24.77
N ALA A 320 -2.52 -17.07 -24.34
CA ALA A 320 -3.84 -16.47 -24.45
C ALA A 320 -4.04 -15.24 -23.54
N TYR A 321 -3.13 -14.99 -22.58
CA TYR A 321 -3.20 -13.87 -21.61
C TYR A 321 -2.13 -12.79 -21.86
N ARG A 322 -1.64 -12.70 -23.11
CA ARG A 322 -0.64 -11.67 -23.51
C ARG A 322 -1.12 -10.23 -23.26
N THR A 323 -2.38 -9.97 -23.53
CA THR A 323 -3.00 -8.64 -23.34
C THR A 323 -3.06 -8.28 -21.87
N GLU A 324 -3.42 -9.23 -21.02
CA GLU A 324 -3.52 -9.03 -19.57
C GLU A 324 -2.17 -8.65 -18.96
N ILE A 325 -1.12 -9.34 -19.39
CA ILE A 325 0.25 -9.04 -18.93
C ILE A 325 0.73 -7.71 -19.49
N ALA A 326 0.42 -7.38 -20.75
CA ALA A 326 0.79 -6.09 -21.33
C ALA A 326 0.12 -4.92 -20.59
N VAL A 327 -1.19 -5.00 -20.30
CA VAL A 327 -1.92 -3.97 -19.57
C VAL A 327 -1.44 -3.86 -18.12
N ALA A 328 -1.21 -4.99 -17.43
CA ALA A 328 -0.64 -4.99 -16.10
C ALA A 328 0.74 -4.32 -16.06
N THR A 329 1.60 -4.63 -17.04
CA THR A 329 2.93 -4.04 -17.17
C THR A 329 2.84 -2.53 -17.42
N ALA A 330 2.01 -2.11 -18.38
CA ALA A 330 1.82 -0.70 -18.69
C ALA A 330 1.32 0.10 -17.48
N ALA A 331 0.34 -0.43 -16.75
CA ALA A 331 -0.18 0.20 -15.55
C ALA A 331 0.88 0.23 -14.42
N GLY A 332 1.64 -0.85 -14.23
CA GLY A 332 2.69 -0.91 -13.23
C GLY A 332 3.83 0.08 -13.51
N VAL A 333 4.28 0.17 -14.77
CA VAL A 333 5.29 1.14 -15.20
C VAL A 333 4.77 2.57 -15.04
N SER A 334 3.55 2.84 -15.49
CA SER A 334 2.91 4.16 -15.32
C SER A 334 2.91 4.61 -13.86
N MET A 335 2.53 3.74 -12.93
CA MET A 335 2.48 4.07 -11.50
C MET A 335 3.87 4.23 -10.85
N ALA A 336 4.93 3.73 -11.47
CA ALA A 336 6.30 3.98 -11.01
C ALA A 336 6.84 5.34 -11.46
N VAL A 337 6.40 5.85 -12.60
CA VAL A 337 6.92 7.09 -13.24
C VAL A 337 7.01 8.27 -12.27
N PRO A 338 5.94 8.67 -11.54
CA PRO A 338 6.02 9.86 -10.70
C PRO A 338 7.07 9.75 -9.59
N TYR A 339 7.28 8.56 -9.06
CA TYR A 339 8.19 8.32 -7.95
C TYR A 339 9.64 8.08 -8.37
N LEU A 340 9.87 7.74 -9.63
CA LEU A 340 11.20 7.58 -10.17
C LEU A 340 11.72 8.84 -10.86
N PHE A 341 10.80 9.74 -11.30
CA PHE A 341 11.18 10.85 -12.17
C PHE A 341 10.65 12.22 -11.76
N THR A 342 9.80 12.35 -10.72
CA THR A 342 9.23 13.66 -10.36
C THR A 342 9.39 14.05 -8.89
N VAL A 343 9.76 13.13 -8.01
CA VAL A 343 9.94 13.36 -6.57
C VAL A 343 11.42 13.22 -6.23
N ASP A 344 11.99 14.18 -5.50
CA ASP A 344 13.43 14.28 -5.17
C ASP A 344 13.86 13.45 -3.95
N TYR A 345 13.02 12.54 -3.48
CA TYR A 345 13.31 11.65 -2.36
C TYR A 345 12.62 10.30 -2.51
N ALA A 346 13.10 9.29 -1.82
CA ALA A 346 12.55 7.95 -1.89
C ALA A 346 11.90 7.49 -0.59
N ALA A 347 10.79 6.79 -0.74
CA ALA A 347 10.24 5.93 0.30
C ALA A 347 9.81 4.60 -0.36
N PRO A 348 10.28 3.43 0.12
CA PRO A 348 10.01 2.14 -0.52
C PRO A 348 8.52 1.87 -0.76
N ARG A 349 7.65 2.42 0.12
CA ARG A 349 6.20 2.32 0.00
C ARG A 349 5.61 2.98 -1.26
N PHE A 350 6.31 3.93 -1.87
CA PHE A 350 5.80 4.66 -3.03
C PHE A 350 5.62 3.76 -4.26
N LEU A 351 6.48 2.76 -4.41
CA LEU A 351 6.45 1.84 -5.54
C LEU A 351 5.58 0.59 -5.29
N LEU A 352 4.89 0.47 -4.15
CA LEU A 352 4.02 -0.69 -3.87
C LEU A 352 2.98 -0.95 -4.96
N PRO A 353 2.29 0.07 -5.52
CA PRO A 353 1.34 -0.16 -6.61
C PRO A 353 2.00 -0.70 -7.88
N ALA A 354 3.18 -0.20 -8.22
CA ALA A 354 3.98 -0.71 -9.33
C ALA A 354 4.41 -2.16 -9.08
N TYR A 355 4.93 -2.48 -7.90
CA TYR A 355 5.35 -3.83 -7.55
C TYR A 355 4.21 -4.84 -7.62
N ALA A 356 3.01 -4.49 -7.15
CA ALA A 356 1.84 -5.37 -7.20
C ALA A 356 1.47 -5.77 -8.64
N LEU A 357 1.53 -4.83 -9.58
CA LEU A 357 1.21 -5.06 -11.00
C LEU A 357 2.36 -5.75 -11.73
N LEU A 358 3.61 -5.33 -11.50
CA LEU A 358 4.80 -5.89 -12.14
C LEU A 358 5.16 -7.30 -11.61
N ALA A 359 4.65 -7.68 -10.44
CA ALA A 359 4.77 -9.06 -9.95
C ALA A 359 4.06 -10.09 -10.85
N LEU A 360 3.04 -9.68 -11.62
CA LEU A 360 2.34 -10.58 -12.54
C LEU A 360 3.21 -11.00 -13.74
N PRO A 361 3.82 -10.10 -14.53
CA PRO A 361 4.78 -10.51 -15.56
C PRO A 361 6.00 -11.24 -14.95
N ALA A 362 6.49 -10.84 -13.77
CA ALA A 362 7.57 -11.56 -13.10
C ALA A 362 7.17 -13.01 -12.75
N ALA A 363 5.94 -13.23 -12.32
CA ALA A 363 5.40 -14.57 -12.09
C ALA A 363 5.32 -15.39 -13.39
N VAL A 364 4.96 -14.75 -14.51
CA VAL A 364 4.97 -15.44 -15.83
C VAL A 364 6.38 -15.87 -16.18
N ALA A 365 7.39 -15.02 -16.01
CA ALA A 365 8.80 -15.38 -16.26
C ALA A 365 9.22 -16.59 -15.43
N LEU A 366 8.95 -16.56 -14.11
CA LEU A 366 9.30 -17.64 -13.19
C LEU A 366 8.59 -18.96 -13.55
N VAL A 367 7.27 -18.91 -13.77
CA VAL A 367 6.48 -20.10 -14.13
C VAL A 367 6.92 -20.66 -15.49
N ALA A 368 7.24 -19.81 -16.46
CA ALA A 368 7.75 -20.23 -17.78
C ALA A 368 9.12 -20.90 -17.63
N ALA A 369 10.03 -20.34 -16.86
CA ALA A 369 11.35 -20.92 -16.58
C ALA A 369 11.25 -22.30 -15.93
N CYS A 370 10.36 -22.47 -14.93
CA CYS A 370 10.13 -23.76 -14.28
C CYS A 370 9.48 -24.81 -15.22
N ARG A 371 8.75 -24.38 -16.26
CA ARG A 371 8.10 -25.28 -17.24
C ARG A 371 8.96 -25.58 -18.45
N ALA A 372 9.99 -24.80 -18.69
CA ALA A 372 10.94 -25.08 -19.78
C ALA A 372 11.52 -26.49 -19.61
N ARG A 373 11.80 -27.14 -20.74
CA ARG A 373 12.37 -28.51 -20.80
C ARG A 373 13.81 -28.49 -21.35
N PRO A 374 14.75 -27.71 -20.77
CA PRO A 374 16.14 -27.80 -21.16
C PRO A 374 16.80 -29.05 -20.57
N ARG A 375 17.88 -29.51 -21.21
CA ARG A 375 18.82 -30.42 -20.57
C ARG A 375 19.29 -29.72 -19.27
N GLY A 376 19.11 -30.35 -18.08
CA GLY A 376 19.43 -29.72 -16.79
C GLY A 376 18.29 -28.97 -16.09
N ARG A 377 17.01 -29.27 -16.43
CA ARG A 377 15.84 -28.69 -15.76
C ARG A 377 15.90 -28.75 -14.23
N ALA A 378 16.37 -29.87 -13.67
CA ALA A 378 16.50 -30.01 -12.21
C ALA A 378 17.43 -28.94 -11.63
N VAL A 379 18.59 -28.74 -12.27
CA VAL A 379 19.57 -27.72 -11.86
C VAL A 379 18.94 -26.32 -11.94
N LEU A 380 18.26 -25.99 -13.02
CA LEU A 380 17.59 -24.69 -13.17
C LEU A 380 16.54 -24.48 -12.07
N VAL A 381 15.71 -25.48 -11.77
CA VAL A 381 14.71 -25.39 -10.70
C VAL A 381 15.36 -25.23 -9.33
N CYS A 382 16.45 -25.94 -9.04
CA CYS A 382 17.20 -25.79 -7.81
C CYS A 382 17.81 -24.38 -7.68
N VAL A 383 18.41 -23.84 -8.75
CA VAL A 383 18.97 -22.48 -8.78
C VAL A 383 17.88 -21.43 -8.54
N LEU A 384 16.73 -21.56 -9.22
CA LEU A 384 15.59 -20.65 -9.02
C LEU A 384 15.03 -20.73 -7.61
N ALA A 385 14.90 -21.96 -7.06
CA ALA A 385 14.45 -22.15 -5.68
C ALA A 385 15.43 -21.54 -4.67
N ALA A 386 16.73 -21.75 -4.86
CA ALA A 386 17.76 -21.13 -4.04
C ALA A 386 17.75 -19.59 -4.14
N ALA A 387 17.58 -19.03 -5.34
CA ALA A 387 17.48 -17.60 -5.56
C ALA A 387 16.24 -17.00 -4.85
N VAL A 388 15.08 -17.65 -4.94
CA VAL A 388 13.86 -17.24 -4.24
C VAL A 388 14.02 -17.36 -2.72
N ALA A 389 14.60 -18.44 -2.23
CA ALA A 389 14.86 -18.62 -0.80
C ALA A 389 15.84 -17.56 -0.26
N GLY A 390 16.93 -17.30 -0.99
CA GLY A 390 17.89 -16.23 -0.65
C GLY A 390 17.24 -14.84 -0.67
N HIS A 391 16.40 -14.57 -1.66
CA HIS A 391 15.61 -13.33 -1.72
C HIS A 391 14.71 -13.18 -0.50
N LEU A 392 13.91 -14.21 -0.16
CA LEU A 392 13.00 -14.18 1.00
C LEU A 392 13.76 -14.04 2.32
N TRP A 393 14.95 -14.65 2.43
CA TRP A 393 15.82 -14.48 3.60
C TRP A 393 16.28 -13.03 3.76
N ILE A 394 16.70 -12.38 2.67
CA ILE A 394 17.07 -10.96 2.68
C ILE A 394 15.87 -10.10 3.07
N GLN A 395 14.69 -10.35 2.49
CA GLN A 395 13.46 -9.63 2.83
C GLN A 395 13.10 -9.78 4.33
N TYR A 396 13.24 -10.99 4.88
CA TYR A 396 13.03 -11.25 6.30
C TYR A 396 14.01 -10.46 7.18
N ARG A 397 15.31 -10.46 6.86
CA ARG A 397 16.32 -9.74 7.63
C ARG A 397 16.09 -8.22 7.62
N LEU A 398 15.66 -7.69 6.49
CA LEU A 398 15.29 -6.27 6.37
C LEU A 398 14.04 -5.95 7.19
N LEU A 399 13.01 -6.79 7.11
CA LEU A 399 11.79 -6.65 7.90
C LEU A 399 12.10 -6.66 9.40
N ASP A 400 12.86 -7.62 9.87
CA ASP A 400 13.27 -7.74 11.27
C ASP A 400 14.03 -6.48 11.73
N GLY A 401 15.00 -6.03 10.95
CA GLY A 401 15.76 -4.80 11.25
C GLY A 401 14.88 -3.55 11.30
N VAL A 402 13.91 -3.41 10.40
CA VAL A 402 12.98 -2.26 10.39
C VAL A 402 12.02 -2.33 11.58
N THR A 403 11.42 -3.48 11.83
CA THR A 403 10.45 -3.64 12.92
C THR A 403 11.10 -3.47 14.29
N ASN A 404 12.31 -3.99 14.50
CA ASN A 404 13.04 -3.81 15.75
C ASN A 404 13.41 -2.34 16.00
N ARG A 405 13.77 -1.59 14.95
CA ARG A 405 13.99 -0.14 15.08
C ARG A 405 12.72 0.59 15.51
N VAL A 406 11.58 0.30 14.87
CA VAL A 406 10.30 0.96 15.20
C VAL A 406 9.83 0.56 16.61
N ARG A 407 10.06 -0.67 17.05
CA ARG A 407 9.79 -1.11 18.44
C ARG A 407 10.62 -0.32 19.45
N SER A 408 11.92 -0.17 19.19
CA SER A 408 12.81 0.62 20.04
C SER A 408 12.38 2.08 20.10
N ASP A 409 12.04 2.69 18.96
CA ASP A 409 11.50 4.04 18.90
C ASP A 409 10.18 4.16 19.68
N THR A 410 9.30 3.16 19.59
CA THR A 410 8.02 3.14 20.33
C THR A 410 8.24 3.23 21.83
N VAL A 411 9.20 2.47 22.36
CA VAL A 411 9.58 2.50 23.79
C VAL A 411 10.20 3.84 24.17
N ALA A 412 11.11 4.36 23.34
CA ALA A 412 11.78 5.64 23.60
C ALA A 412 10.80 6.81 23.64
N PHE A 413 9.86 6.89 22.69
CA PHE A 413 8.79 7.91 22.72
C PHE A 413 7.86 7.75 23.92
N GLY A 414 7.62 6.52 24.39
CA GLY A 414 6.89 6.26 25.62
C GLY A 414 7.57 6.87 26.85
N ARG A 415 8.90 6.70 26.96
CA ARG A 415 9.71 7.29 28.04
C ARG A 415 9.70 8.83 27.99
N VAL A 416 9.86 9.42 26.80
CA VAL A 416 9.78 10.87 26.61
C VAL A 416 8.42 11.41 27.06
N ALA A 417 7.32 10.75 26.67
CA ALA A 417 5.98 11.17 27.08
C ALA A 417 5.75 11.02 28.59
N ALA A 418 6.26 9.97 29.21
CA ALA A 418 6.18 9.78 30.66
C ALA A 418 6.95 10.88 31.41
N GLU A 419 8.16 11.19 30.95
CA GLU A 419 9.00 12.24 31.54
C GLU A 419 8.32 13.61 31.41
N LEU A 420 7.75 13.97 30.29
CA LEU A 420 7.03 15.23 30.12
C LEU A 420 5.81 15.34 31.07
N ARG A 421 5.09 14.23 31.29
CA ARG A 421 3.97 14.21 32.24
C ARG A 421 4.45 14.43 33.69
N SER A 422 5.61 13.89 34.06
CA SER A 422 6.21 14.13 35.39
C SER A 422 6.60 15.59 35.58
N GLN A 423 6.92 16.29 34.47
CA GLN A 423 7.24 17.72 34.46
C GLN A 423 6.01 18.65 34.38
N GLY A 424 4.79 18.12 34.56
CA GLY A 424 3.55 18.91 34.55
C GLY A 424 2.94 19.13 33.17
N VAL A 425 3.43 18.46 32.12
CA VAL A 425 2.87 18.57 30.77
C VAL A 425 1.68 17.62 30.63
N ARG A 426 0.49 18.14 30.91
CA ARG A 426 -0.79 17.42 30.85
C ARG A 426 -1.83 18.21 30.05
N PRO A 427 -2.81 17.56 29.41
CA PRO A 427 -3.90 18.24 28.71
C PRO A 427 -4.69 19.20 29.64
N PRO A 428 -5.08 20.37 29.10
CA PRO A 428 -4.82 20.88 27.77
C PRO A 428 -3.42 21.49 27.65
N CYS A 429 -2.61 20.97 26.68
CA CYS A 429 -1.20 21.34 26.50
C CYS A 429 -0.82 21.43 25.01
N VAL A 430 0.34 22.01 24.72
CA VAL A 430 0.87 22.10 23.36
C VAL A 430 2.31 21.60 23.32
N VAL A 431 2.64 20.78 22.34
CA VAL A 431 4.01 20.35 22.02
C VAL A 431 4.40 20.90 20.65
N ALA A 432 5.55 21.57 20.60
CA ALA A 432 6.16 22.12 19.40
C ALA A 432 7.61 21.59 19.23
N GLY A 433 8.21 21.82 18.08
CA GLY A 433 9.59 21.44 17.79
C GLY A 433 9.74 20.03 17.22
N GLU A 434 10.93 19.46 17.41
CA GLU A 434 11.28 18.18 16.79
C GLU A 434 10.44 17.03 17.37
N GLU A 435 9.91 16.16 16.48
CA GLU A 435 9.08 15.01 16.84
C GLU A 435 7.78 15.34 17.59
N ALA A 436 7.37 16.60 17.58
CA ALA A 436 6.19 17.07 18.33
C ALA A 436 4.91 16.28 18.05
N VAL A 437 4.67 15.83 16.81
CA VAL A 437 3.47 15.07 16.44
C VAL A 437 3.35 13.77 17.23
N ARG A 438 4.43 12.99 17.31
CA ARG A 438 4.44 11.69 18.01
C ARG A 438 4.39 11.86 19.53
N VAL A 439 5.09 12.86 20.05
CA VAL A 439 5.12 13.17 21.48
C VAL A 439 3.77 13.74 21.94
N ALA A 440 3.20 14.70 21.19
CA ALA A 440 1.91 15.29 21.49
C ALA A 440 0.80 14.24 21.56
N PHE A 441 0.72 13.35 20.57
CA PHE A 441 -0.28 12.28 20.55
C PHE A 441 -0.19 11.38 21.79
N ARG A 442 1.04 11.03 22.23
CA ARG A 442 1.26 10.17 23.40
C ARG A 442 0.99 10.88 24.74
N THR A 443 1.13 12.21 24.79
CA THR A 443 0.85 13.01 25.99
C THR A 443 -0.60 13.51 26.06
N GLY A 444 -1.38 13.36 24.97
CA GLY A 444 -2.72 13.94 24.85
C GLY A 444 -2.71 15.44 24.51
N CYS A 445 -1.53 16.00 24.16
CA CYS A 445 -1.36 17.41 23.83
C CYS A 445 -1.68 17.71 22.36
N ALA A 446 -1.92 18.99 22.05
CA ALA A 446 -1.95 19.46 20.67
C ALA A 446 -0.52 19.55 20.09
N SER A 447 -0.30 19.08 18.87
CA SER A 447 0.91 19.36 18.11
C SER A 447 0.72 20.66 17.32
N ARG A 448 1.63 21.63 17.48
CA ARG A 448 1.63 22.90 16.73
C ARG A 448 3.07 23.30 16.39
N GLN A 449 3.28 23.83 15.20
CA GLN A 449 4.60 24.28 14.75
C GLN A 449 4.55 25.75 14.32
N PRO A 450 5.49 26.57 14.78
CA PRO A 450 5.56 27.98 14.39
C PRO A 450 6.32 28.21 13.07
N SER A 451 6.88 27.16 12.48
CA SER A 451 7.68 27.24 11.25
C SER A 451 7.65 25.93 10.48
N GLY A 452 8.20 25.94 9.26
CA GLY A 452 8.26 24.78 8.39
C GLY A 452 6.95 24.53 7.65
N HIS A 453 6.72 23.31 7.18
CA HIS A 453 5.53 22.99 6.39
C HIS A 453 4.22 23.00 7.19
N ASP A 454 4.30 22.87 8.49
CA ASP A 454 3.13 22.84 9.39
C ASP A 454 2.59 24.26 9.64
N GLU A 455 3.43 25.20 10.07
CA GLU A 455 3.07 26.62 10.39
C GLU A 455 1.65 26.80 10.96
N SER A 456 1.24 25.85 11.82
CA SER A 456 -0.12 25.77 12.36
C SER A 456 -0.40 26.74 13.51
N ILE A 457 0.63 27.49 13.92
CA ILE A 457 0.55 28.52 14.96
C ILE A 457 1.65 29.56 14.71
N THR A 458 1.38 30.84 15.03
CA THR A 458 2.45 31.86 15.02
C THR A 458 3.30 31.83 16.29
N PRO A 459 4.58 32.24 16.26
CA PRO A 459 5.42 32.33 17.47
C PRO A 459 4.77 33.16 18.58
N ALA A 460 4.13 34.28 18.24
CA ALA A 460 3.43 35.12 19.19
C ALA A 460 2.22 34.43 19.83
N ALA A 461 1.43 33.69 19.02
CA ALA A 461 0.30 32.93 19.56
C ALA A 461 0.76 31.76 20.47
N LEU A 462 1.88 31.13 20.12
CA LEU A 462 2.47 30.07 20.94
C LEU A 462 3.00 30.63 22.28
N ALA A 463 3.63 31.81 22.26
CA ALA A 463 4.09 32.51 23.45
C ALA A 463 2.90 32.90 24.37
N ARG A 464 1.79 33.41 23.79
CA ARG A 464 0.57 33.67 24.59
C ARG A 464 -0.01 32.41 25.23
N ALA A 465 -0.12 31.33 24.43
CA ALA A 465 -0.61 30.04 24.94
C ALA A 465 0.25 29.53 26.12
N ALA A 466 1.55 29.83 26.13
CA ALA A 466 2.48 29.43 27.17
C ALA A 466 2.24 30.07 28.52
N MET A 467 1.49 31.19 28.59
CA MET A 467 1.09 31.84 29.83
C MET A 467 -0.15 31.17 30.46
N GLU A 468 -0.98 30.55 29.63
CA GLU A 468 -2.28 29.99 30.05
C GLU A 468 -2.22 28.49 30.32
N ARG A 469 -1.43 27.76 29.55
CA ARG A 469 -1.36 26.29 29.58
C ARG A 469 0.07 25.79 29.32
N PRO A 470 0.39 24.54 29.73
CA PRO A 470 1.69 23.95 29.45
C PRO A 470 2.01 23.93 27.95
N VAL A 471 3.13 24.57 27.59
CA VAL A 471 3.72 24.53 26.26
C VAL A 471 5.12 23.95 26.36
N VAL A 472 5.45 23.03 25.48
CA VAL A 472 6.77 22.39 25.41
C VAL A 472 7.37 22.59 24.03
N VAL A 473 8.63 22.99 23.97
CA VAL A 473 9.42 23.02 22.74
C VAL A 473 10.50 21.95 22.82
N LEU A 474 10.46 21.02 21.88
CA LEU A 474 11.43 19.91 21.79
C LEU A 474 12.59 20.29 20.86
N VAL A 475 13.81 20.11 21.34
CA VAL A 475 15.04 20.43 20.61
C VAL A 475 16.05 19.32 20.81
N SER A 476 16.92 19.07 19.82
CA SER A 476 18.01 18.09 19.90
C SER A 476 19.32 18.62 19.32
N GLY A 477 20.42 17.88 19.51
CA GLY A 477 21.70 18.15 18.89
C GLY A 477 22.37 19.47 19.32
N GLY A 478 22.13 19.91 20.55
CA GLY A 478 22.77 21.15 21.06
C GLY A 478 22.19 22.45 20.49
N LYS A 479 21.14 22.42 19.68
CA LYS A 479 20.48 23.61 19.14
C LYS A 479 19.90 24.47 20.26
N PRO A 480 19.98 25.83 20.16
CA PRO A 480 19.35 26.72 21.13
C PRO A 480 17.81 26.67 21.00
N PRO A 481 17.07 27.04 22.06
CA PRO A 481 15.63 27.19 21.98
C PRO A 481 15.26 28.34 21.03
N PRO A 482 14.08 28.28 20.40
CA PRO A 482 13.55 29.41 19.64
C PRO A 482 13.44 30.68 20.51
N ALA A 483 13.50 31.85 19.89
CA ALA A 483 13.53 33.14 20.60
C ALA A 483 12.39 33.32 21.62
N PHE A 484 11.18 32.86 21.30
CA PHE A 484 10.00 32.93 22.16
C PHE A 484 10.08 32.00 23.39
N ALA A 485 10.95 31.00 23.37
CA ALA A 485 11.15 30.06 24.47
C ALA A 485 12.46 30.34 25.29
N ARG A 486 13.16 31.44 24.99
CA ARG A 486 14.33 31.84 25.76
C ARG A 486 13.91 32.16 27.20
N GLY A 487 14.63 31.59 28.16
CA GLY A 487 14.28 31.73 29.59
C GLY A 487 13.26 30.73 30.11
N TRP A 488 12.72 29.86 29.28
CA TRP A 488 11.93 28.73 29.73
C TRP A 488 12.80 27.70 30.45
N ARG A 489 12.22 26.94 31.37
CA ARG A 489 12.93 25.90 32.13
C ARG A 489 13.39 24.80 31.18
N GLU A 490 14.70 24.62 31.10
CA GLU A 490 15.29 23.51 30.35
C GLU A 490 15.18 22.21 31.14
N HIS A 491 14.81 21.13 30.47
CA HIS A 491 14.76 19.80 31.03
C HIS A 491 15.34 18.78 30.06
N ARG A 492 16.28 17.94 30.49
CA ARG A 492 16.87 16.90 29.68
C ARG A 492 15.91 15.74 29.54
N LEU A 493 15.68 15.31 28.31
CA LEU A 493 14.84 14.16 27.97
C LEU A 493 15.68 12.93 27.64
N PRO A 494 15.11 11.72 27.74
CA PRO A 494 15.72 10.52 27.19
C PRO A 494 16.03 10.70 25.70
N ASP A 495 17.23 10.29 25.28
CA ASP A 495 17.63 10.37 23.88
C ASP A 495 16.76 9.46 23.01
N LEU A 496 16.43 9.96 21.83
CA LEU A 496 15.84 9.19 20.76
C LEU A 496 16.96 8.66 19.85
N ARG A 497 16.78 7.49 19.25
CA ARG A 497 17.79 6.86 18.40
C ARG A 497 18.32 7.79 17.30
N SER A 498 17.45 8.62 16.73
CA SER A 498 17.78 9.58 15.66
C SER A 498 18.10 10.98 16.19
N ARG A 499 18.06 11.22 17.51
CA ARG A 499 18.14 12.52 18.15
C ARG A 499 18.88 12.41 19.47
N THR A 500 20.17 12.71 19.47
CA THR A 500 20.97 12.80 20.69
C THR A 500 20.90 14.19 21.30
N GLY A 501 21.11 14.30 22.60
CA GLY A 501 21.01 15.57 23.34
C GLY A 501 19.59 16.15 23.29
N HIS A 502 18.57 15.30 23.47
CA HIS A 502 17.17 15.66 23.41
C HIS A 502 16.78 16.46 24.66
N ARG A 503 16.16 17.62 24.47
CA ARG A 503 15.78 18.56 25.54
C ARG A 503 14.40 19.13 25.30
N ALA A 504 13.72 19.42 26.40
CA ALA A 504 12.47 20.15 26.44
C ALA A 504 12.67 21.53 27.06
N TYR A 505 12.12 22.55 26.46
CA TYR A 505 11.94 23.85 27.05
C TYR A 505 10.49 23.99 27.48
N LEU A 506 10.27 24.11 28.81
CA LEU A 506 8.97 24.05 29.45
C LEU A 506 8.52 25.47 29.81
N SER A 507 7.32 25.86 29.37
CA SER A 507 6.75 27.16 29.69
C SER A 507 6.48 27.32 31.17
N PRO A 508 6.34 28.55 31.70
CA PRO A 508 6.03 28.80 33.10
C PRO A 508 4.74 28.12 33.59
N ALA A 509 3.79 27.87 32.70
CA ALA A 509 2.56 27.15 33.02
C ALA A 509 2.76 25.64 33.19
N ALA A 510 3.91 25.08 32.79
CA ALA A 510 4.27 23.67 33.01
C ALA A 510 4.95 23.50 34.38
N ASP A 511 4.14 23.43 35.43
CA ASP A 511 4.60 23.26 36.81
C ASP A 511 4.22 21.87 37.33
N PRO A 512 5.20 21.05 37.79
CA PRO A 512 4.93 19.74 38.39
C PRO A 512 4.00 19.78 39.61
N GLY A 513 4.04 20.90 40.38
CA GLY A 513 3.24 21.11 41.60
C GLY A 513 1.82 21.62 41.35
N ARG A 514 1.45 21.96 40.12
CA ARG A 514 0.13 22.53 39.80
C ARG A 514 -0.91 21.41 39.67
N PRO A 515 -1.97 21.39 40.51
CA PRO A 515 -3.01 20.37 40.37
C PRO A 515 -3.69 20.47 38.99
N SER A 516 -4.02 19.34 38.41
CA SER A 516 -4.83 19.28 37.19
C SER A 516 -6.20 19.92 37.45
N ARG A 517 -6.51 20.98 36.70
CA ARG A 517 -7.86 21.56 36.67
C ARG A 517 -8.80 20.70 35.86
#